data_f8d8b8aac5a6d890c3b8957527e21c46
#
_entry.id   f8d8b8aac5a6d890c3b8957527e21c46
#
_cell.length_a   1.000
_cell.length_b   1.000
_cell.length_c   1.000
_cell.angle_alpha   90.00
_cell.angle_beta   90.00
_cell.angle_gamma   90.00
#
_symmetry.space_group_name_H-M   'P 1'
#
loop_
_entity.id
_entity.type
_entity.pdbx_description
1 polymer ?
#
loop_
_entity_poly.entity_id
_entity_poly.type
_entity_poly.pdbx_seq_one_letter_code
_entity_poly.pdbx_strand_id
1 'polypeptide(L)'
;MLKRRRVAVLSPVAWRTPPRQYGAWETVASNVAEGLTARGWDVTLFATGDSVTRATLHAVVPRGYEEDRSVDPKVAEYLHISEAFEHAAEFDLIHSHYDFMALTYSRLVRTPVLTTIHGFSSPQIMPVYEKYRDGYFVSISDSDRAPGLRYMGTVYNGIDLSLYPLRAHGGGALVFLGRIHPDKGTHLAIAVAQQSGRPLLIAGIIQDSEYFREQVEPHLNAQIRYVGPVDVAGKNALFAEALALLHLNTIPERFGLVLVEANAAGVPVIAMDLGSCREVIADGETGFLVRDVADAVEAVARVGEIVDRVCRERVERLFSVETMVAGYERAYQAVFDAEDLR
;
A
#
# COMPACT_ATOMS: atom_id res chain seq x y z
N MET A 1 -12.37 -35.18 -0.58
CA MET A 1 -11.52 -34.00 -0.64
C MET A 1 -12.38 -32.81 -1.07
N LEU A 2 -12.55 -31.81 -0.25
CA LEU A 2 -13.18 -30.55 -0.68
C LEU A 2 -12.39 -30.02 -1.88
N LYS A 3 -13.07 -29.70 -2.97
CA LYS A 3 -12.45 -29.13 -4.17
C LYS A 3 -11.73 -27.84 -3.76
N ARG A 4 -10.41 -27.76 -3.97
CA ARG A 4 -9.66 -26.51 -3.75
C ARG A 4 -10.27 -25.43 -4.63
N ARG A 5 -10.62 -24.30 -4.04
CA ARG A 5 -11.12 -23.15 -4.80
C ARG A 5 -9.97 -22.51 -5.55
N ARG A 6 -10.20 -22.18 -6.82
CA ARG A 6 -9.23 -21.59 -7.74
C ARG A 6 -9.45 -20.09 -7.82
N VAL A 7 -8.42 -19.32 -7.53
CA VAL A 7 -8.47 -17.84 -7.54
C VAL A 7 -7.42 -17.28 -8.51
N ALA A 8 -7.89 -16.44 -9.43
CA ALA A 8 -7.00 -15.57 -10.20
C ALA A 8 -6.74 -14.30 -9.40
N VAL A 9 -5.49 -14.00 -9.09
CA VAL A 9 -5.07 -12.72 -8.52
C VAL A 9 -4.51 -11.87 -9.65
N LEU A 10 -5.19 -10.80 -10.01
CA LEU A 10 -4.81 -9.89 -11.08
C LEU A 10 -4.05 -8.70 -10.50
N SER A 11 -2.73 -8.76 -10.59
CA SER A 11 -1.82 -7.68 -10.16
C SER A 11 -1.65 -6.64 -11.27
N PRO A 12 -1.42 -5.35 -10.96
CA PRO A 12 -0.98 -4.39 -11.97
C PRO A 12 0.35 -4.81 -12.63
N VAL A 13 0.63 -4.26 -13.80
CA VAL A 13 1.86 -4.52 -14.57
C VAL A 13 2.70 -3.25 -14.76
N ALA A 14 2.52 -2.27 -13.90
CA ALA A 14 3.42 -1.12 -13.84
C ALA A 14 4.82 -1.56 -13.40
N TRP A 15 4.89 -2.44 -12.42
CA TRP A 15 6.09 -3.03 -11.86
C TRP A 15 5.95 -4.55 -11.83
N ARG A 16 7.07 -5.27 -11.64
CA ARG A 16 7.00 -6.70 -11.33
C ARG A 16 6.33 -6.93 -9.97
N THR A 17 5.83 -8.14 -9.74
CA THR A 17 5.17 -8.57 -8.48
C THR A 17 6.03 -9.66 -7.79
N PRO A 18 6.57 -9.44 -6.54
CA PRO A 18 6.63 -8.16 -5.85
C PRO A 18 7.63 -7.18 -6.50
N PRO A 19 7.46 -5.87 -6.31
CA PRO A 19 8.35 -4.87 -6.89
C PRO A 19 9.72 -4.87 -6.19
N ARG A 20 10.77 -4.35 -6.87
CA ARG A 20 12.11 -4.26 -6.28
C ARG A 20 12.24 -3.10 -5.28
N GLN A 21 11.62 -1.98 -5.57
CA GLN A 21 11.74 -0.76 -4.76
C GLN A 21 10.38 -0.09 -4.49
N TYR A 22 9.62 0.23 -5.55
CA TYR A 22 8.34 0.94 -5.49
C TYR A 22 7.28 0.12 -6.23
N GLY A 23 6.04 0.14 -5.71
CA GLY A 23 4.89 -0.58 -6.27
C GLY A 23 3.99 -1.11 -5.13
N ALA A 24 3.21 -0.19 -4.53
CA ALA A 24 2.39 -0.54 -3.36
C ALA A 24 1.31 -1.58 -3.70
N TRP A 25 0.68 -1.46 -4.86
CA TRP A 25 -0.40 -2.36 -5.27
C TRP A 25 0.13 -3.75 -5.61
N GLU A 26 1.25 -3.82 -6.33
CA GLU A 26 1.94 -5.06 -6.64
C GLU A 26 2.46 -5.76 -5.38
N THR A 27 2.91 -4.99 -4.37
CA THR A 27 3.30 -5.54 -3.06
C THR A 27 2.10 -6.20 -2.37
N VAL A 28 0.94 -5.54 -2.35
CA VAL A 28 -0.27 -6.09 -1.74
C VAL A 28 -0.76 -7.32 -2.52
N ALA A 29 -0.79 -7.26 -3.85
CA ALA A 29 -1.19 -8.40 -4.69
C ALA A 29 -0.26 -9.61 -4.47
N SER A 30 1.06 -9.39 -4.36
CA SER A 30 2.03 -10.42 -4.00
C SER A 30 1.71 -11.05 -2.65
N ASN A 31 1.53 -10.22 -1.61
CA ASN A 31 1.24 -10.70 -0.27
C ASN A 31 -0.07 -11.50 -0.20
N VAL A 32 -1.08 -11.11 -0.97
CA VAL A 32 -2.35 -11.85 -1.10
C VAL A 32 -2.10 -13.20 -1.79
N ALA A 33 -1.42 -13.23 -2.93
CA ALA A 33 -1.16 -14.46 -3.67
C ALA A 33 -0.32 -15.45 -2.86
N GLU A 34 0.75 -14.98 -2.23
CA GLU A 34 1.64 -15.80 -1.39
C GLU A 34 0.91 -16.33 -0.15
N GLY A 35 0.15 -15.48 0.53
CA GLY A 35 -0.57 -15.84 1.73
C GLY A 35 -1.70 -16.84 1.46
N LEU A 36 -2.48 -16.67 0.39
CA LEU A 36 -3.50 -17.63 -0.03
C LEU A 36 -2.89 -18.97 -0.42
N THR A 37 -1.77 -18.95 -1.19
CA THR A 37 -1.03 -20.18 -1.56
C THR A 37 -0.55 -20.94 -0.34
N ALA A 38 0.00 -20.24 0.66
CA ALA A 38 0.43 -20.83 1.92
C ALA A 38 -0.72 -21.46 2.72
N ARG A 39 -1.95 -20.95 2.56
CA ARG A 39 -3.18 -21.46 3.19
C ARG A 39 -3.88 -22.56 2.36
N GLY A 40 -3.27 -22.95 1.25
CA GLY A 40 -3.71 -24.09 0.43
C GLY A 40 -4.74 -23.77 -0.64
N TRP A 41 -4.94 -22.50 -0.99
CA TRP A 41 -5.71 -22.11 -2.15
C TRP A 41 -4.96 -22.47 -3.44
N ASP A 42 -5.69 -22.71 -4.52
CA ASP A 42 -5.13 -22.87 -5.87
C ASP A 42 -5.12 -21.49 -6.53
N VAL A 43 -3.95 -20.85 -6.50
CA VAL A 43 -3.79 -19.45 -6.90
C VAL A 43 -3.03 -19.37 -8.22
N THR A 44 -3.58 -18.64 -9.18
CA THR A 44 -2.85 -18.16 -10.36
C THR A 44 -2.65 -16.64 -10.22
N LEU A 45 -1.40 -16.21 -10.17
CA LEU A 45 -1.03 -14.81 -10.19
C LEU A 45 -0.85 -14.34 -11.63
N PHE A 46 -1.72 -13.44 -12.09
CA PHE A 46 -1.55 -12.71 -13.32
C PHE A 46 -0.67 -11.49 -13.02
N ALA A 47 0.53 -11.45 -13.58
CA ALA A 47 1.55 -10.42 -13.34
C ALA A 47 2.54 -10.35 -14.51
N THR A 48 3.63 -9.57 -14.38
CA THR A 48 4.71 -9.54 -15.38
C THR A 48 5.52 -10.84 -15.38
N GLY A 49 6.14 -11.16 -16.50
CA GLY A 49 6.89 -12.43 -16.67
C GLY A 49 8.14 -12.55 -15.79
N ASP A 50 8.67 -11.43 -15.29
CA ASP A 50 9.79 -11.40 -14.35
C ASP A 50 9.35 -11.36 -12.87
N SER A 51 8.04 -11.50 -12.60
CA SER A 51 7.48 -11.62 -11.25
C SER A 51 7.91 -12.92 -10.57
N VAL A 52 7.94 -12.91 -9.24
CA VAL A 52 8.36 -14.06 -8.43
C VAL A 52 7.25 -14.44 -7.46
N THR A 53 6.78 -15.69 -7.55
CA THR A 53 5.68 -16.19 -6.70
C THR A 53 5.79 -17.70 -6.51
N ARG A 54 5.20 -18.22 -5.42
CA ARG A 54 4.95 -19.65 -5.21
C ARG A 54 3.62 -20.11 -5.81
N ALA A 55 2.76 -19.17 -6.19
CA ALA A 55 1.55 -19.45 -6.97
C ALA A 55 1.91 -19.83 -8.41
N THR A 56 0.92 -20.24 -9.19
CA THR A 56 1.12 -20.36 -10.65
C THR A 56 1.23 -18.95 -11.25
N LEU A 57 2.35 -18.66 -11.93
CA LEU A 57 2.50 -17.37 -12.64
C LEU A 57 1.91 -17.47 -14.05
N HIS A 58 1.05 -16.53 -14.41
CA HIS A 58 0.56 -16.33 -15.77
C HIS A 58 0.92 -14.91 -16.25
N ALA A 59 1.58 -14.78 -17.40
CA ALA A 59 2.09 -13.50 -17.87
C ALA A 59 2.05 -13.38 -19.39
N VAL A 60 1.54 -12.25 -19.88
CA VAL A 60 1.61 -11.84 -21.28
C VAL A 60 2.51 -10.61 -21.47
N VAL A 61 2.80 -9.90 -20.38
CA VAL A 61 3.69 -8.74 -20.35
C VAL A 61 5.02 -9.19 -19.72
N PRO A 62 6.15 -9.13 -20.44
CA PRO A 62 7.41 -9.69 -19.94
C PRO A 62 8.00 -8.89 -18.76
N ARG A 63 7.81 -7.54 -18.74
CA ARG A 63 8.31 -6.63 -17.70
C ARG A 63 7.36 -5.48 -17.48
N GLY A 64 7.42 -4.87 -16.30
CA GLY A 64 6.63 -3.69 -15.97
C GLY A 64 7.01 -2.46 -16.80
N TYR A 65 6.02 -1.69 -17.25
CA TYR A 65 6.24 -0.52 -18.12
C TYR A 65 6.97 0.64 -17.39
N GLU A 66 7.00 0.64 -16.08
CA GLU A 66 7.83 1.59 -15.31
C GLU A 66 9.31 1.14 -15.22
N GLU A 67 9.59 -0.15 -15.43
CA GLU A 67 10.94 -0.70 -15.48
C GLU A 67 11.47 -0.83 -16.92
N ASP A 68 10.58 -0.91 -17.91
CA ASP A 68 10.92 -1.00 -19.33
C ASP A 68 10.12 0.02 -20.15
N ARG A 69 10.73 1.15 -20.46
CA ARG A 69 10.10 2.27 -21.18
C ARG A 69 9.82 1.98 -22.67
N SER A 70 10.21 0.82 -23.19
CA SER A 70 9.82 0.37 -24.53
C SER A 70 8.41 -0.23 -24.55
N VAL A 71 7.84 -0.55 -23.39
CA VAL A 71 6.49 -1.09 -23.23
C VAL A 71 5.48 0.06 -23.17
N ASP A 72 4.51 0.06 -24.05
CA ASP A 72 3.38 1.01 -23.98
C ASP A 72 2.45 0.61 -22.82
N PRO A 73 2.20 1.51 -21.85
CA PRO A 73 1.38 1.19 -20.68
C PRO A 73 -0.03 0.71 -21.03
N LYS A 74 -0.71 1.36 -21.99
CA LYS A 74 -2.08 1.00 -22.36
C LYS A 74 -2.12 -0.37 -23.03
N VAL A 75 -1.18 -0.64 -23.94
CA VAL A 75 -1.09 -1.94 -24.61
C VAL A 75 -0.87 -3.05 -23.59
N ALA A 76 0.08 -2.85 -22.67
CA ALA A 76 0.39 -3.82 -21.61
C ALA A 76 -0.83 -4.10 -20.73
N GLU A 77 -1.48 -3.05 -20.23
CA GLU A 77 -2.64 -3.17 -19.34
C GLU A 77 -3.85 -3.85 -20.02
N TYR A 78 -4.16 -3.47 -21.27
CA TYR A 78 -5.27 -4.09 -21.98
C TYR A 78 -5.02 -5.55 -22.31
N LEU A 79 -3.83 -5.92 -22.78
CA LEU A 79 -3.48 -7.31 -23.03
C LEU A 79 -3.51 -8.14 -21.74
N HIS A 80 -2.98 -7.62 -20.68
CA HIS A 80 -2.92 -8.30 -19.40
C HIS A 80 -4.30 -8.52 -18.77
N ILE A 81 -5.16 -7.49 -18.79
CA ILE A 81 -6.52 -7.61 -18.27
C ILE A 81 -7.34 -8.56 -19.14
N SER A 82 -7.31 -8.41 -20.48
CA SER A 82 -8.08 -9.28 -21.38
C SER A 82 -7.69 -10.76 -21.19
N GLU A 83 -6.39 -11.05 -21.09
CA GLU A 83 -5.89 -12.40 -20.86
C GLU A 83 -6.49 -13.04 -19.60
N ALA A 84 -6.50 -12.32 -18.47
CA ALA A 84 -7.08 -12.82 -17.23
C ALA A 84 -8.59 -13.12 -17.38
N PHE A 85 -9.31 -12.30 -18.14
CA PHE A 85 -10.74 -12.49 -18.36
C PHE A 85 -11.07 -13.54 -19.42
N GLU A 86 -10.20 -13.77 -20.41
CA GLU A 86 -10.32 -14.87 -21.35
C GLU A 86 -10.20 -16.25 -20.67
N HIS A 87 -9.39 -16.32 -19.58
CA HIS A 87 -9.25 -17.50 -18.73
C HIS A 87 -10.25 -17.56 -17.55
N ALA A 88 -11.20 -16.62 -17.46
CA ALA A 88 -12.10 -16.49 -16.31
C ALA A 88 -12.83 -17.81 -15.91
N ALA A 89 -13.24 -18.63 -16.89
CA ALA A 89 -13.94 -19.89 -16.64
C ALA A 89 -13.10 -20.95 -15.90
N GLU A 90 -11.80 -20.77 -15.81
CA GLU A 90 -10.90 -21.65 -15.07
C GLU A 90 -10.93 -21.40 -13.56
N PHE A 91 -11.47 -20.27 -13.11
CA PHE A 91 -11.43 -19.81 -11.73
C PHE A 91 -12.81 -19.77 -11.10
N ASP A 92 -12.84 -19.93 -9.79
CA ASP A 92 -14.04 -19.77 -8.96
C ASP A 92 -14.22 -18.28 -8.55
N LEU A 93 -13.13 -17.48 -8.61
CA LEU A 93 -13.12 -16.05 -8.33
C LEU A 93 -11.95 -15.38 -9.06
N ILE A 94 -12.16 -14.17 -9.58
CA ILE A 94 -11.09 -13.26 -9.99
C ILE A 94 -10.97 -12.17 -8.93
N HIS A 95 -9.80 -12.02 -8.32
CA HIS A 95 -9.49 -10.92 -7.40
C HIS A 95 -8.60 -9.88 -8.10
N SER A 96 -9.18 -8.74 -8.42
CA SER A 96 -8.50 -7.65 -9.13
C SER A 96 -7.92 -6.64 -8.17
N HIS A 97 -6.63 -6.33 -8.35
CA HIS A 97 -5.92 -5.22 -7.72
C HIS A 97 -5.76 -4.02 -8.67
N TYR A 98 -6.37 -4.09 -9.84
CA TYR A 98 -6.47 -2.92 -10.72
C TYR A 98 -7.49 -1.91 -10.19
N ASP A 99 -7.30 -0.64 -10.53
CA ASP A 99 -8.27 0.43 -10.36
C ASP A 99 -9.56 0.10 -11.16
N PHE A 100 -10.12 1.01 -11.89
CA PHE A 100 -11.41 0.87 -12.59
C PHE A 100 -11.37 -0.01 -13.86
N MET A 101 -10.21 -0.23 -14.49
CA MET A 101 -10.12 -0.83 -15.83
C MET A 101 -10.69 -2.25 -15.88
N ALA A 102 -10.32 -3.10 -14.93
CA ALA A 102 -10.81 -4.48 -14.89
C ALA A 102 -12.31 -4.59 -14.64
N LEU A 103 -12.95 -3.60 -14.01
CA LEU A 103 -14.40 -3.55 -13.81
C LEU A 103 -15.17 -3.60 -15.12
N THR A 104 -14.62 -3.03 -16.19
CA THR A 104 -15.31 -2.99 -17.50
C THR A 104 -15.48 -4.37 -18.13
N TYR A 105 -14.72 -5.36 -17.70
CA TYR A 105 -14.80 -6.75 -18.11
C TYR A 105 -15.70 -7.60 -17.20
N SER A 106 -15.98 -7.15 -15.98
CA SER A 106 -16.64 -7.97 -14.94
C SER A 106 -18.01 -8.53 -15.34
N ARG A 107 -18.76 -7.85 -16.22
CA ARG A 107 -20.07 -8.31 -16.72
C ARG A 107 -19.97 -9.15 -18.01
N LEU A 108 -18.76 -9.36 -18.54
CA LEU A 108 -18.53 -10.18 -19.74
C LEU A 108 -18.28 -11.65 -19.41
N VAL A 109 -18.03 -11.96 -18.13
CA VAL A 109 -17.74 -13.30 -17.62
C VAL A 109 -18.77 -13.71 -16.56
N ARG A 110 -18.88 -15.03 -16.31
CA ARG A 110 -19.75 -15.55 -15.25
C ARG A 110 -19.02 -15.66 -13.90
N THR A 111 -17.71 -15.81 -13.94
CA THR A 111 -16.88 -15.87 -12.74
C THR A 111 -16.99 -14.56 -11.98
N PRO A 112 -17.31 -14.58 -10.68
CA PRO A 112 -17.40 -13.38 -9.88
C PRO A 112 -16.06 -12.67 -9.80
N VAL A 113 -16.12 -11.33 -9.83
CA VAL A 113 -14.94 -10.46 -9.75
C VAL A 113 -15.02 -9.64 -8.47
N LEU A 114 -14.05 -9.83 -7.60
CA LEU A 114 -13.81 -8.97 -6.44
C LEU A 114 -12.73 -7.94 -6.79
N THR A 115 -13.00 -6.68 -6.57
CA THR A 115 -12.01 -5.62 -6.79
C THR A 115 -11.59 -5.00 -5.46
N THR A 116 -10.30 -5.05 -5.16
CA THR A 116 -9.71 -4.25 -4.09
C THR A 116 -9.48 -2.84 -4.60
N ILE A 117 -10.13 -1.86 -3.96
CA ILE A 117 -9.94 -0.45 -4.24
C ILE A 117 -8.76 0.05 -3.38
N HIS A 118 -7.63 0.32 -4.04
CA HIS A 118 -6.43 0.88 -3.41
C HIS A 118 -6.44 2.41 -3.30
N GLY A 119 -7.56 3.02 -3.61
CA GLY A 119 -7.81 4.43 -3.70
C GLY A 119 -8.36 4.81 -5.06
N PHE A 120 -9.05 5.93 -5.12
CA PHE A 120 -9.56 6.45 -6.39
C PHE A 120 -8.49 7.36 -7.00
N SER A 121 -8.00 7.01 -8.20
CA SER A 121 -6.92 7.74 -8.88
C SER A 121 -7.34 9.17 -9.28
N SER A 122 -8.61 9.37 -9.57
CA SER A 122 -9.18 10.69 -9.83
C SER A 122 -10.71 10.69 -9.70
N PRO A 123 -11.36 11.84 -9.49
CA PRO A 123 -12.82 11.95 -9.54
C PRO A 123 -13.43 11.55 -10.89
N GLN A 124 -12.66 11.67 -11.98
CA GLN A 124 -13.13 11.38 -13.33
C GLN A 124 -13.38 9.90 -13.60
N ILE A 125 -12.85 8.98 -12.77
CA ILE A 125 -13.09 7.54 -12.91
C ILE A 125 -14.41 7.09 -12.27
N MET A 126 -15.01 7.92 -11.41
CA MET A 126 -16.25 7.56 -10.68
C MET A 126 -17.41 7.07 -11.56
N PRO A 127 -17.64 7.58 -12.78
CA PRO A 127 -18.66 7.03 -13.66
C PRO A 127 -18.53 5.54 -13.96
N VAL A 128 -17.32 4.98 -13.94
CA VAL A 128 -17.11 3.53 -14.10
C VAL A 128 -17.59 2.81 -12.86
N TYR A 129 -17.20 3.25 -11.66
CA TYR A 129 -17.65 2.66 -10.40
C TYR A 129 -19.17 2.75 -10.23
N GLU A 130 -19.78 3.87 -10.59
CA GLU A 130 -21.23 4.06 -10.56
C GLU A 130 -21.96 3.09 -11.49
N LYS A 131 -21.42 2.85 -12.70
CA LYS A 131 -21.97 1.88 -13.66
C LYS A 131 -21.90 0.45 -13.12
N TYR A 132 -20.85 0.09 -12.39
CA TYR A 132 -20.59 -1.25 -11.86
C TYR A 132 -20.78 -1.33 -10.34
N ARG A 133 -21.56 -0.41 -9.72
CA ARG A 133 -21.74 -0.29 -8.28
C ARG A 133 -22.28 -1.54 -7.57
N ASP A 134 -22.90 -2.44 -8.31
CA ASP A 134 -23.41 -3.74 -7.87
C ASP A 134 -22.35 -4.85 -7.88
N GLY A 135 -21.12 -4.55 -8.34
CA GLY A 135 -19.95 -5.43 -8.24
C GLY A 135 -19.54 -5.68 -6.78
N TYR A 136 -18.54 -6.51 -6.61
CA TYR A 136 -17.98 -6.84 -5.31
C TYR A 136 -16.71 -6.03 -5.07
N PHE A 137 -16.67 -5.26 -3.98
CA PHE A 137 -15.55 -4.41 -3.65
C PHE A 137 -15.01 -4.71 -2.26
N VAL A 138 -13.71 -4.55 -2.10
CA VAL A 138 -13.02 -4.44 -0.81
C VAL A 138 -12.32 -3.11 -0.76
N SER A 139 -12.47 -2.39 0.34
CA SER A 139 -11.73 -1.16 0.64
C SER A 139 -10.52 -1.50 1.51
N ILE A 140 -9.42 -0.77 1.34
CA ILE A 140 -8.21 -0.92 2.14
C ILE A 140 -8.22 -0.07 3.42
N SER A 141 -9.21 0.81 3.57
CA SER A 141 -9.50 1.58 4.79
C SER A 141 -10.97 1.98 4.80
N ASP A 142 -11.53 2.29 5.96
CA ASP A 142 -12.92 2.76 6.04
C ASP A 142 -13.04 4.21 5.54
N SER A 143 -12.00 5.02 5.74
CA SER A 143 -11.95 6.42 5.31
C SER A 143 -11.94 6.61 3.80
N ASP A 144 -11.52 5.59 3.03
CA ASP A 144 -11.43 5.65 1.57
C ASP A 144 -12.66 5.04 0.85
N ARG A 145 -13.71 4.70 1.58
CA ARG A 145 -14.93 4.14 0.99
C ARG A 145 -15.74 5.21 0.25
N ALA A 146 -16.04 4.97 -1.02
CA ALA A 146 -16.99 5.77 -1.77
C ALA A 146 -18.43 5.34 -1.44
N PRO A 147 -19.37 6.29 -1.23
CA PRO A 147 -20.78 5.97 -1.01
C PRO A 147 -21.40 5.22 -2.19
N GLY A 148 -22.33 4.30 -1.91
CA GLY A 148 -23.13 3.62 -2.93
C GLY A 148 -22.47 2.42 -3.61
N LEU A 149 -21.23 2.07 -3.28
CA LEU A 149 -20.58 0.84 -3.74
C LEU A 149 -20.87 -0.33 -2.77
N ARG A 150 -20.96 -1.55 -3.33
CA ARG A 150 -21.21 -2.77 -2.56
C ARG A 150 -19.91 -3.34 -2.00
N TYR A 151 -19.51 -2.90 -0.82
CA TYR A 151 -18.32 -3.43 -0.15
C TYR A 151 -18.59 -4.77 0.56
N MET A 152 -17.74 -5.75 0.30
CA MET A 152 -17.70 -7.03 1.03
C MET A 152 -16.98 -6.90 2.38
N GLY A 153 -16.30 -5.82 2.59
CA GLY A 153 -15.61 -5.49 3.83
C GLY A 153 -14.52 -4.44 3.62
N THR A 154 -13.89 -4.06 4.73
CA THR A 154 -12.58 -3.38 4.75
C THR A 154 -11.53 -4.42 5.09
N VAL A 155 -10.49 -4.52 4.27
CA VAL A 155 -9.34 -5.39 4.52
C VAL A 155 -8.10 -4.51 4.48
N TYR A 156 -7.54 -4.23 5.65
CA TYR A 156 -6.31 -3.46 5.76
C TYR A 156 -5.16 -4.17 5.07
N ASN A 157 -4.29 -3.42 4.40
CA ASN A 157 -3.09 -3.98 3.79
C ASN A 157 -2.17 -4.57 4.85
N GLY A 158 -1.67 -5.77 4.59
CA GLY A 158 -0.73 -6.47 5.45
C GLY A 158 0.69 -6.42 4.93
N ILE A 159 1.66 -6.44 5.84
CA ILE A 159 3.08 -6.54 5.52
C ILE A 159 3.67 -7.84 6.05
N ASP A 160 4.73 -8.32 5.39
CA ASP A 160 5.54 -9.42 5.90
C ASP A 160 6.44 -8.90 7.03
N LEU A 161 6.09 -9.29 8.25
CA LEU A 161 6.78 -8.86 9.47
C LEU A 161 8.22 -9.35 9.57
N SER A 162 8.59 -10.40 8.84
CA SER A 162 9.97 -10.91 8.79
C SER A 162 10.92 -9.94 8.10
N LEU A 163 10.38 -9.08 7.24
CA LEU A 163 11.16 -8.07 6.52
C LEU A 163 11.48 -6.82 7.36
N TYR A 164 10.77 -6.61 8.48
CA TYR A 164 10.89 -5.42 9.32
C TYR A 164 11.20 -5.83 10.77
N PRO A 165 12.47 -6.09 11.10
CA PRO A 165 12.86 -6.44 12.46
C PRO A 165 12.61 -5.27 13.43
N LEU A 166 12.18 -5.60 14.65
CA LEU A 166 12.08 -4.61 15.70
C LEU A 166 13.48 -4.02 15.98
N ARG A 167 13.61 -2.71 15.96
CA ARG A 167 14.87 -2.02 16.25
C ARG A 167 15.30 -2.27 17.69
N ALA A 168 16.61 -2.33 17.92
CA ALA A 168 17.15 -2.54 19.27
C ALA A 168 17.04 -1.30 20.15
N HIS A 169 17.22 -0.11 19.55
CA HIS A 169 17.18 1.19 20.23
C HIS A 169 16.63 2.26 19.31
N GLY A 170 15.96 3.28 19.86
CA GLY A 170 15.54 4.46 19.13
C GLY A 170 16.74 5.31 18.70
N GLY A 171 16.68 5.85 17.50
CA GLY A 171 17.65 6.81 16.98
C GLY A 171 17.32 8.26 17.32
N GLY A 172 18.07 9.21 16.73
CA GLY A 172 17.90 10.65 16.97
C GLY A 172 17.35 11.43 15.78
N ALA A 173 17.29 10.83 14.60
CA ALA A 173 16.87 11.50 13.37
C ALA A 173 15.36 11.36 13.11
N LEU A 174 14.75 12.38 12.57
CA LEU A 174 13.44 12.27 11.94
C LEU A 174 13.62 11.60 10.57
N VAL A 175 12.66 10.82 10.13
CA VAL A 175 12.68 10.16 8.83
C VAL A 175 11.44 10.57 8.04
N PHE A 176 11.63 10.97 6.80
CA PHE A 176 10.58 11.08 5.80
C PHE A 176 10.79 9.98 4.76
N LEU A 177 9.75 9.19 4.49
CA LEU A 177 9.82 8.11 3.50
C LEU A 177 8.57 8.15 2.60
N GLY A 178 8.76 8.55 1.34
CA GLY A 178 7.68 8.68 0.37
C GLY A 178 8.12 9.33 -0.93
N ARG A 179 7.22 9.39 -1.90
CA ARG A 179 7.45 10.15 -3.14
C ARG A 179 7.70 11.63 -2.81
N ILE A 180 8.71 12.21 -3.43
CA ILE A 180 8.93 13.65 -3.29
C ILE A 180 7.95 14.37 -4.22
N HIS A 181 6.85 14.82 -3.62
CA HIS A 181 5.71 15.44 -4.27
C HIS A 181 5.00 16.36 -3.25
N PRO A 182 4.38 17.47 -3.65
CA PRO A 182 3.64 18.37 -2.73
C PRO A 182 2.65 17.63 -1.83
N ASP A 183 1.92 16.66 -2.36
CA ASP A 183 0.92 15.87 -1.63
C ASP A 183 1.48 15.11 -0.43
N LYS A 184 2.78 14.77 -0.45
CA LYS A 184 3.47 14.03 0.62
C LYS A 184 4.09 14.91 1.68
N GLY A 185 4.11 16.24 1.47
CA GLY A 185 4.47 17.19 2.51
C GLY A 185 5.94 17.15 2.94
N THR A 186 6.89 16.86 2.02
CA THR A 186 8.34 16.87 2.34
C THR A 186 8.78 18.21 2.91
N HIS A 187 8.27 19.33 2.36
CA HIS A 187 8.54 20.69 2.87
C HIS A 187 8.05 20.89 4.32
N LEU A 188 6.94 20.23 4.72
CA LEU A 188 6.45 20.26 6.10
C LEU A 188 7.38 19.47 7.02
N ALA A 189 7.89 18.32 6.57
CA ALA A 189 8.86 17.53 7.33
C ALA A 189 10.16 18.31 7.54
N ILE A 190 10.62 19.06 6.54
CA ILE A 190 11.76 19.96 6.64
C ILE A 190 11.48 21.06 7.69
N ALA A 191 10.31 21.67 7.66
CA ALA A 191 9.94 22.71 8.63
C ALA A 191 9.90 22.16 10.07
N VAL A 192 9.37 20.96 10.28
CA VAL A 192 9.38 20.28 11.59
C VAL A 192 10.80 20.00 12.06
N ALA A 193 11.68 19.50 11.18
CA ALA A 193 13.07 19.23 11.50
C ALA A 193 13.83 20.50 11.92
N GLN A 194 13.65 21.59 11.17
CA GLN A 194 14.27 22.90 11.46
C GLN A 194 13.79 23.46 12.81
N GLN A 195 12.47 23.44 13.07
CA GLN A 195 11.90 23.99 14.29
C GLN A 195 12.21 23.13 15.54
N SER A 196 12.25 21.82 15.38
CA SER A 196 12.61 20.90 16.48
C SER A 196 14.11 20.74 16.70
N GLY A 197 14.95 21.26 15.80
CA GLY A 197 16.42 21.12 15.84
C GLY A 197 16.89 19.68 15.63
N ARG A 198 16.10 18.79 15.02
CA ARG A 198 16.41 17.39 14.80
C ARG A 198 16.97 17.15 13.40
N PRO A 199 17.92 16.21 13.23
CA PRO A 199 18.32 15.76 11.91
C PRO A 199 17.12 15.14 11.15
N LEU A 200 17.10 15.28 9.82
CA LEU A 200 16.08 14.68 8.96
C LEU A 200 16.73 13.89 7.83
N LEU A 201 16.30 12.64 7.68
CA LEU A 201 16.62 11.78 6.55
C LEU A 201 15.42 11.70 5.62
N ILE A 202 15.59 12.13 4.38
CA ILE A 202 14.54 12.15 3.35
C ILE A 202 14.84 11.04 2.37
N ALA A 203 13.92 10.07 2.21
CA ALA A 203 14.06 8.98 1.26
C ALA A 203 12.84 8.87 0.34
N GLY A 204 13.08 8.54 -0.93
CA GLY A 204 12.04 8.27 -1.92
C GLY A 204 12.39 8.75 -3.32
N ILE A 205 11.54 8.41 -4.28
CA ILE A 205 11.69 8.85 -5.67
C ILE A 205 11.28 10.31 -5.83
N ILE A 206 12.01 11.07 -6.63
CA ILE A 206 11.62 12.42 -7.03
C ILE A 206 10.57 12.28 -8.13
N GLN A 207 9.30 12.46 -7.79
CA GLN A 207 8.21 12.45 -8.75
C GLN A 207 7.95 13.83 -9.36
N ASP A 208 8.13 14.88 -8.57
CA ASP A 208 8.03 16.26 -8.99
C ASP A 208 9.40 16.94 -8.86
N SER A 209 10.09 17.07 -9.99
CA SER A 209 11.43 17.65 -10.03
C SER A 209 11.46 19.17 -9.76
N GLU A 210 10.38 19.88 -10.09
CA GLU A 210 10.26 21.32 -9.81
C GLU A 210 10.08 21.55 -8.32
N TYR A 211 9.15 20.80 -7.71
CA TYR A 211 8.95 20.83 -6.27
C TYR A 211 10.23 20.46 -5.50
N PHE A 212 10.96 19.42 -5.93
CA PHE A 212 12.23 19.06 -5.29
C PHE A 212 13.22 20.20 -5.34
N ARG A 213 13.46 20.79 -6.51
CA ARG A 213 14.39 21.89 -6.72
C ARG A 213 14.04 23.13 -5.90
N GLU A 214 12.75 23.43 -5.73
CA GLU A 214 12.31 24.66 -5.09
C GLU A 214 12.07 24.52 -3.58
N GLN A 215 11.56 23.37 -3.15
CA GLN A 215 11.06 23.18 -1.78
C GLN A 215 11.91 22.22 -0.94
N VAL A 216 12.83 21.47 -1.54
CA VAL A 216 13.64 20.47 -0.83
C VAL A 216 15.13 20.78 -0.95
N GLU A 217 15.66 20.87 -2.16
CA GLU A 217 17.09 21.02 -2.43
C GLU A 217 17.73 22.22 -1.70
N PRO A 218 17.13 23.43 -1.63
CA PRO A 218 17.71 24.56 -0.94
C PRO A 218 17.90 24.38 0.57
N HIS A 219 17.21 23.42 1.16
CA HIS A 219 17.26 23.12 2.59
C HIS A 219 18.24 21.99 2.94
N LEU A 220 18.79 21.29 1.95
CA LEU A 220 19.72 20.18 2.17
C LEU A 220 21.04 20.68 2.75
N ASN A 221 21.49 20.02 3.81
CA ASN A 221 22.73 20.34 4.53
C ASN A 221 23.17 19.10 5.37
N ALA A 222 24.11 19.28 6.30
CA ALA A 222 24.59 18.21 7.15
C ALA A 222 23.50 17.60 8.08
N GLN A 223 22.46 18.37 8.42
CA GLN A 223 21.35 17.94 9.28
C GLN A 223 20.13 17.43 8.49
N ILE A 224 19.89 17.95 7.30
CA ILE A 224 18.76 17.57 6.43
C ILE A 224 19.35 16.95 5.17
N ARG A 225 19.18 15.62 5.02
CA ARG A 225 19.82 14.87 3.94
C ARG A 225 18.77 14.12 3.09
N TYR A 226 18.91 14.26 1.77
CA TYR A 226 18.21 13.39 0.83
C TYR A 226 19.11 12.21 0.49
N VAL A 227 18.60 10.99 0.70
CA VAL A 227 19.35 9.73 0.54
C VAL A 227 18.92 8.92 -0.70
N GLY A 228 17.95 9.44 -1.47
CA GLY A 228 17.43 8.76 -2.65
C GLY A 228 16.35 7.71 -2.35
N PRO A 229 15.91 6.96 -3.38
CA PRO A 229 15.01 5.84 -3.20
C PRO A 229 15.72 4.68 -2.49
N VAL A 230 14.97 3.95 -1.65
CA VAL A 230 15.51 2.85 -0.84
C VAL A 230 14.66 1.59 -1.01
N ASP A 231 15.31 0.44 -0.95
CA ASP A 231 14.69 -0.88 -0.82
C ASP A 231 14.36 -1.21 0.65
N VAL A 232 13.91 -2.43 0.92
CA VAL A 232 13.57 -2.88 2.29
C VAL A 232 14.77 -2.80 3.24
N ALA A 233 15.98 -3.15 2.79
CA ALA A 233 17.19 -3.05 3.61
C ALA A 233 17.51 -1.60 3.95
N GLY A 234 17.39 -0.69 2.96
CA GLY A 234 17.55 0.74 3.17
C GLY A 234 16.48 1.33 4.11
N LYS A 235 15.22 0.90 4.01
CA LYS A 235 14.18 1.27 4.96
C LYS A 235 14.54 0.86 6.39
N ASN A 236 14.99 -0.37 6.58
CA ASN A 236 15.40 -0.87 7.89
C ASN A 236 16.60 -0.09 8.47
N ALA A 237 17.56 0.30 7.62
CA ALA A 237 18.65 1.17 8.04
C ALA A 237 18.16 2.54 8.52
N LEU A 238 17.21 3.15 7.78
CA LEU A 238 16.58 4.41 8.17
C LEU A 238 15.79 4.26 9.48
N PHE A 239 15.02 3.19 9.63
CA PHE A 239 14.24 2.93 10.85
C PHE A 239 15.13 2.68 12.08
N ALA A 240 16.32 2.10 11.92
CA ALA A 240 17.28 1.94 12.99
C ALA A 240 17.82 3.29 13.50
N GLU A 241 17.96 4.29 12.64
CA GLU A 241 18.40 5.65 12.99
C GLU A 241 17.24 6.58 13.42
N ALA A 242 15.98 6.13 13.24
CA ALA A 242 14.81 6.98 13.40
C ALA A 242 14.50 7.30 14.86
N LEU A 243 14.23 8.55 15.16
CA LEU A 243 13.47 8.99 16.33
C LEU A 243 11.98 8.75 16.07
N ALA A 244 11.48 9.25 14.92
CA ALA A 244 10.11 9.07 14.44
C ALA A 244 10.05 9.15 12.91
N LEU A 245 9.03 8.53 12.32
CA LEU A 245 8.64 8.77 10.93
C LEU A 245 7.71 9.97 10.87
N LEU A 246 7.99 10.93 9.97
CA LEU A 246 7.10 12.04 9.64
C LEU A 246 6.27 11.69 8.41
N HIS A 247 4.94 11.73 8.54
CA HIS A 247 3.98 11.49 7.47
C HIS A 247 3.01 12.66 7.38
N LEU A 248 3.47 13.77 6.82
CA LEU A 248 2.78 15.06 6.84
C LEU A 248 2.08 15.34 5.50
N ASN A 249 1.32 14.35 5.02
CA ASN A 249 0.56 14.47 3.77
C ASN A 249 -0.39 15.67 3.80
N THR A 250 -0.52 16.35 2.65
CA THR A 250 -1.45 17.48 2.47
C THR A 250 -2.81 17.04 1.90
N ILE A 251 -2.91 15.77 1.52
CA ILE A 251 -4.14 15.12 1.06
C ILE A 251 -4.43 13.88 1.92
N PRO A 252 -5.70 13.42 2.00
CA PRO A 252 -6.05 12.23 2.74
C PRO A 252 -5.24 11.00 2.29
N GLU A 253 -4.63 10.31 3.26
CA GLU A 253 -3.93 9.06 2.99
C GLU A 253 -4.96 7.94 2.75
N ARG A 254 -4.68 7.05 1.78
CA ARG A 254 -5.56 5.94 1.45
C ARG A 254 -5.40 4.76 2.42
N PHE A 255 -4.14 4.45 2.75
CA PHE A 255 -3.78 3.47 3.78
C PHE A 255 -2.46 3.81 4.47
N GLY A 256 -1.39 4.06 3.70
CA GLY A 256 -0.08 4.41 4.24
C GLY A 256 0.74 3.18 4.70
N LEU A 257 1.13 2.30 3.76
CA LEU A 257 2.00 1.15 4.08
C LEU A 257 3.25 1.55 4.87
N VAL A 258 3.83 2.71 4.59
CA VAL A 258 5.02 3.21 5.29
C VAL A 258 4.79 3.45 6.79
N LEU A 259 3.58 3.78 7.20
CA LEU A 259 3.19 3.93 8.62
C LEU A 259 3.26 2.58 9.32
N VAL A 260 2.73 1.56 8.65
CA VAL A 260 2.73 0.17 9.14
C VAL A 260 4.16 -0.37 9.20
N GLU A 261 4.96 -0.13 8.16
CA GLU A 261 6.37 -0.54 8.08
C GLU A 261 7.20 0.08 9.21
N ALA A 262 7.01 1.39 9.48
CA ALA A 262 7.67 2.08 10.58
C ALA A 262 7.27 1.51 11.94
N ASN A 263 5.96 1.38 12.20
CA ASN A 263 5.46 0.79 13.45
C ASN A 263 5.91 -0.68 13.60
N ALA A 264 6.02 -1.46 12.52
CA ALA A 264 6.57 -2.82 12.56
C ALA A 264 8.02 -2.85 13.06
N ALA A 265 8.83 -1.88 12.65
CA ALA A 265 10.19 -1.71 13.13
C ALA A 265 10.26 -1.07 14.55
N GLY A 266 9.12 -0.74 15.15
CA GLY A 266 9.05 -0.06 16.46
C GLY A 266 9.24 1.46 16.38
N VAL A 267 9.18 2.05 15.18
CA VAL A 267 9.34 3.50 15.01
C VAL A 267 7.99 4.19 15.18
N PRO A 268 7.85 5.11 16.14
CA PRO A 268 6.66 5.95 16.27
C PRO A 268 6.43 6.80 15.03
N VAL A 269 5.16 7.08 14.73
CA VAL A 269 4.78 7.88 13.56
C VAL A 269 4.15 9.20 14.00
N ILE A 270 4.56 10.31 13.40
CA ILE A 270 3.88 11.60 13.50
C ILE A 270 3.21 11.85 12.17
N ALA A 271 1.88 11.77 12.13
CA ALA A 271 1.11 11.84 10.90
C ALA A 271 0.05 12.95 10.93
N MET A 272 -0.17 13.60 9.79
CA MET A 272 -1.35 14.45 9.64
C MET A 272 -2.61 13.61 9.84
N ASP A 273 -3.57 14.14 10.59
CA ASP A 273 -4.84 13.48 10.89
C ASP A 273 -5.79 13.53 9.68
N LEU A 274 -5.36 12.89 8.58
CA LEU A 274 -6.04 12.88 7.29
C LEU A 274 -6.23 11.45 6.76
N GLY A 275 -7.43 11.15 6.31
CA GLY A 275 -7.75 9.85 5.71
C GLY A 275 -7.55 8.70 6.69
N SER A 276 -6.85 7.65 6.26
CA SER A 276 -6.64 6.42 7.03
C SER A 276 -5.62 6.53 8.17
N CYS A 277 -4.96 7.68 8.36
CA CYS A 277 -3.94 7.82 9.41
C CYS A 277 -4.45 7.43 10.79
N ARG A 278 -5.72 7.80 11.14
CA ARG A 278 -6.32 7.41 12.43
C ARG A 278 -6.77 5.94 12.50
N GLU A 279 -6.83 5.23 11.40
CA GLU A 279 -7.08 3.79 11.40
C GLU A 279 -5.77 3.01 11.66
N VAL A 280 -4.66 3.52 11.11
CA VAL A 280 -3.34 2.90 11.25
C VAL A 280 -2.67 3.29 12.56
N ILE A 281 -2.65 4.56 12.92
CA ILE A 281 -1.97 5.08 14.10
C ILE A 281 -2.95 5.15 15.28
N ALA A 282 -2.58 4.55 16.41
CA ALA A 282 -3.23 4.76 17.69
C ALA A 282 -2.58 5.99 18.36
N ASP A 283 -3.32 7.10 18.41
CA ASP A 283 -2.82 8.38 18.91
C ASP A 283 -2.37 8.27 20.37
N GLY A 284 -1.15 8.71 20.65
CA GLY A 284 -0.52 8.60 21.96
C GLY A 284 0.01 7.20 22.32
N GLU A 285 -0.23 6.16 21.51
CA GLU A 285 0.24 4.79 21.77
C GLU A 285 1.28 4.30 20.75
N THR A 286 1.06 4.56 19.45
CA THR A 286 1.97 4.13 18.37
C THR A 286 2.49 5.29 17.53
N GLY A 287 2.13 6.51 17.92
CA GLY A 287 2.49 7.75 17.26
C GLY A 287 1.56 8.88 17.69
N PHE A 288 1.62 9.98 16.96
CA PHE A 288 0.78 11.15 17.21
C PHE A 288 0.09 11.59 15.92
N LEU A 289 -1.21 11.91 16.04
CA LEU A 289 -1.99 12.52 15.00
C LEU A 289 -1.99 14.03 15.17
N VAL A 290 -1.56 14.76 14.14
CA VAL A 290 -1.30 16.20 14.21
C VAL A 290 -2.11 16.95 13.14
N ARG A 291 -2.36 18.22 13.35
CA ARG A 291 -3.15 19.09 12.45
C ARG A 291 -2.25 19.99 11.59
N ASP A 292 -1.05 20.29 12.08
CA ASP A 292 -0.13 21.22 11.44
C ASP A 292 1.32 20.98 11.92
N VAL A 293 2.24 21.83 11.43
CA VAL A 293 3.67 21.78 11.78
C VAL A 293 3.92 22.06 13.27
N ALA A 294 3.16 22.95 13.89
CA ALA A 294 3.34 23.28 15.31
C ALA A 294 3.01 22.07 16.20
N ASP A 295 1.85 21.43 15.96
CA ASP A 295 1.47 20.19 16.63
C ASP A 295 2.54 19.09 16.40
N ALA A 296 3.10 19.00 15.18
CA ALA A 296 4.12 18.02 14.86
C ALA A 296 5.45 18.27 15.62
N VAL A 297 5.83 19.52 15.80
CA VAL A 297 7.03 19.89 16.62
C VAL A 297 6.81 19.54 18.09
N GLU A 298 5.61 19.77 18.62
CA GLU A 298 5.25 19.35 19.98
C GLU A 298 5.27 17.82 20.11
N ALA A 299 4.75 17.10 19.11
CA ALA A 299 4.78 15.64 19.07
C ALA A 299 6.23 15.09 19.05
N VAL A 300 7.16 15.75 18.33
CA VAL A 300 8.58 15.35 18.33
C VAL A 300 9.17 15.38 19.75
N ALA A 301 8.81 16.35 20.58
CA ALA A 301 9.28 16.43 21.96
C ALA A 301 8.72 15.29 22.85
N ARG A 302 7.59 14.70 22.45
CA ARG A 302 6.86 13.68 23.22
C ARG A 302 7.08 12.25 22.70
N VAL A 303 7.78 12.07 21.58
CA VAL A 303 7.98 10.74 20.96
C VAL A 303 8.56 9.72 21.96
N GLY A 304 9.37 10.16 22.94
CA GLY A 304 9.91 9.29 23.99
C GLY A 304 8.85 8.69 24.94
N GLU A 305 7.59 9.12 24.88
CA GLU A 305 6.47 8.53 25.61
C GLU A 305 5.98 7.22 24.95
N ILE A 306 6.27 7.03 23.65
CA ILE A 306 5.83 5.86 22.86
C ILE A 306 6.78 4.69 23.08
N VAL A 307 6.21 3.52 23.33
CA VAL A 307 6.98 2.29 23.52
C VAL A 307 7.07 1.53 22.19
N ASP A 308 8.29 1.34 21.69
CA ASP A 308 8.58 0.68 20.40
C ASP A 308 7.82 -0.65 20.22
N ARG A 309 7.75 -1.46 21.28
CA ARG A 309 7.07 -2.75 21.26
C ARG A 309 5.55 -2.61 21.05
N VAL A 310 4.92 -1.58 21.59
CA VAL A 310 3.47 -1.32 21.40
C VAL A 310 3.17 -1.01 19.94
N CYS A 311 4.06 -0.27 19.26
CA CYS A 311 3.98 -0.06 17.82
C CYS A 311 3.96 -1.39 17.06
N ARG A 312 4.93 -2.28 17.37
CA ARG A 312 5.05 -3.60 16.76
C ARG A 312 3.83 -4.48 17.02
N GLU A 313 3.35 -4.58 18.24
CA GLU A 313 2.22 -5.42 18.64
C GLU A 313 0.91 -5.01 17.93
N ARG A 314 0.73 -3.70 17.68
CA ARG A 314 -0.40 -3.23 16.87
C ARG A 314 -0.34 -3.76 15.44
N VAL A 315 0.85 -3.72 14.81
CA VAL A 315 1.03 -4.23 13.44
C VAL A 315 0.81 -5.74 13.37
N GLU A 316 1.38 -6.50 14.30
CA GLU A 316 1.19 -7.95 14.40
C GLU A 316 -0.30 -8.33 14.45
N ARG A 317 -1.08 -7.59 15.22
CA ARG A 317 -2.51 -7.84 15.38
C ARG A 317 -3.36 -7.45 14.18
N LEU A 318 -3.08 -6.31 13.54
CA LEU A 318 -4.00 -5.69 12.59
C LEU A 318 -3.50 -5.67 11.14
N PHE A 319 -2.18 -5.65 10.94
CA PHE A 319 -1.58 -5.33 9.64
C PHE A 319 -0.53 -6.37 9.20
N SER A 320 -0.61 -7.60 9.72
CA SER A 320 0.19 -8.71 9.21
C SER A 320 -0.43 -9.28 7.92
N VAL A 321 0.39 -9.93 7.08
CA VAL A 321 -0.10 -10.67 5.90
C VAL A 321 -1.16 -11.69 6.30
N GLU A 322 -0.98 -12.38 7.42
CA GLU A 322 -1.91 -13.37 7.93
C GLU A 322 -3.29 -12.76 8.23
N THR A 323 -3.33 -11.60 8.87
CA THR A 323 -4.57 -10.87 9.18
C THR A 323 -5.25 -10.37 7.91
N MET A 324 -4.49 -9.83 6.97
CA MET A 324 -4.98 -9.37 5.68
C MET A 324 -5.59 -10.53 4.88
N VAL A 325 -4.88 -11.65 4.75
CA VAL A 325 -5.34 -12.82 3.99
C VAL A 325 -6.60 -13.42 4.61
N ALA A 326 -6.66 -13.53 5.95
CA ALA A 326 -7.89 -13.95 6.65
C ALA A 326 -9.06 -12.99 6.38
N GLY A 327 -8.80 -11.69 6.20
CA GLY A 327 -9.78 -10.69 5.77
C GLY A 327 -10.31 -10.99 4.37
N TYR A 328 -9.42 -11.27 3.42
CA TYR A 328 -9.82 -11.62 2.06
C TYR A 328 -10.56 -12.95 1.97
N GLU A 329 -10.18 -13.97 2.75
CA GLU A 329 -10.94 -15.23 2.81
C GLU A 329 -12.38 -14.99 3.24
N ARG A 330 -12.63 -14.10 4.23
CA ARG A 330 -14.00 -13.72 4.63
C ARG A 330 -14.72 -12.98 3.50
N ALA A 331 -14.05 -12.07 2.80
CA ALA A 331 -14.63 -11.36 1.66
C ALA A 331 -14.98 -12.33 0.51
N TYR A 332 -14.12 -13.30 0.21
CA TYR A 332 -14.40 -14.34 -0.80
C TYR A 332 -15.60 -15.19 -0.41
N GLN A 333 -15.68 -15.62 0.85
CA GLN A 333 -16.84 -16.37 1.30
C GLN A 333 -18.14 -15.57 1.15
N ALA A 334 -18.12 -14.27 1.50
CA ALA A 334 -19.27 -13.39 1.31
C ALA A 334 -19.66 -13.22 -0.18
N VAL A 335 -18.69 -13.25 -1.11
CA VAL A 335 -18.98 -13.26 -2.55
C VAL A 335 -19.63 -14.57 -2.96
N PHE A 336 -19.09 -15.71 -2.54
CA PHE A 336 -19.67 -17.02 -2.89
C PHE A 336 -21.07 -17.19 -2.34
N ASP A 337 -21.31 -16.81 -1.08
CA ASP A 337 -22.65 -16.85 -0.48
C ASP A 337 -23.64 -15.96 -1.25
N ALA A 338 -23.18 -14.81 -1.75
CA ALA A 338 -24.01 -13.92 -2.55
C ALA A 338 -24.30 -14.44 -3.96
N GLU A 339 -23.38 -15.21 -4.55
CA GLU A 339 -23.59 -15.86 -5.87
C GLU A 339 -24.49 -17.09 -5.75
N ASP A 340 -24.38 -17.86 -4.67
CA ASP A 340 -25.25 -19.04 -4.41
C ASP A 340 -26.72 -18.65 -4.18
N LEU A 341 -27.01 -17.39 -3.85
CA LEU A 341 -28.35 -16.83 -3.68
C LEU A 341 -28.96 -16.25 -4.99
N ARG A 342 -28.19 -16.20 -6.08
CA ARG A 342 -28.65 -15.69 -7.40
C ARG A 342 -29.14 -16.81 -8.29
#